data_a57ee15819314cfbc024c7ca76fdf388
#
_entry.id   a57ee15819314cfbc024c7ca76fdf388
#
_cell.length_a   1.000
_cell.length_b   1.000
_cell.length_c   1.000
_cell.angle_alpha   90.00
_cell.angle_beta   90.00
_cell.angle_gamma   90.00
#
_symmetry.space_group_name_H-M   'P 1'
#
loop_
_entity.id
_entity.type
_entity.pdbx_description
1 polymer ?
#
loop_
_entity_poly.entity_id
_entity_poly.type
_entity_poly.pdbx_seq_one_letter_code
_entity_poly.pdbx_strand_id
1 'polypeptide(L)'
;MLYIIRHGKTDWNVEHRLQGQTDTELNEEGRRMAREAATEYANIHFDVCYCSPLLRARETAKILLDGRDIPIIYDDRLKEMGFGEFEGLKECFSIPDCPVNVFFKDPANYTDPQGGAESMDSLFSRTGDFLEEIEPELEAGKDILIVGHGAMNSSIICRIKYNLDRKRFWDEGIPNCRLMRLM
;
A
#
# COMPACT_ATOMS: atom_id res chain seq x y z
N MET A 1 -4.53 -16.52 -7.70
CA MET A 1 -5.36 -15.51 -7.00
C MET A 1 -4.49 -14.35 -6.56
N LEU A 2 -5.03 -13.11 -6.46
CA LEU A 2 -4.28 -11.93 -6.01
C LEU A 2 -4.84 -11.42 -4.69
N TYR A 3 -3.96 -11.31 -3.71
CA TYR A 3 -4.26 -10.77 -2.38
C TYR A 3 -3.42 -9.53 -2.11
N ILE A 4 -3.96 -8.59 -1.36
CA ILE A 4 -3.29 -7.37 -0.99
C ILE A 4 -3.49 -7.08 0.50
N ILE A 5 -2.46 -6.59 1.16
CA ILE A 5 -2.51 -6.20 2.57
C ILE A 5 -1.74 -4.90 2.79
N ARG A 6 -2.24 -4.03 3.66
CA ARG A 6 -1.54 -2.82 4.09
C ARG A 6 -0.66 -3.13 5.30
N HIS A 7 0.52 -2.53 5.37
CA HIS A 7 1.42 -2.63 6.53
C HIS A 7 0.73 -2.34 7.87
N GLY A 8 1.32 -2.83 8.96
CA GLY A 8 0.89 -2.54 10.33
C GLY A 8 1.07 -1.07 10.72
N LYS A 9 0.54 -0.66 11.88
CA LYS A 9 0.67 0.73 12.35
C LYS A 9 2.11 1.14 12.63
N THR A 10 2.40 2.41 12.37
CA THR A 10 3.61 3.13 12.74
C THR A 10 3.25 4.24 13.72
N ASP A 11 4.23 4.85 14.40
CA ASP A 11 3.99 6.02 15.23
C ASP A 11 3.41 7.19 14.41
N TRP A 12 3.84 7.33 13.14
CA TRP A 12 3.29 8.35 12.23
C TRP A 12 1.81 8.12 11.88
N ASN A 13 1.34 6.87 11.87
CA ASN A 13 -0.10 6.61 11.76
C ASN A 13 -0.86 7.12 13.00
N VAL A 14 -0.32 6.89 14.21
CA VAL A 14 -0.92 7.33 15.47
C VAL A 14 -0.90 8.85 15.59
N GLU A 15 0.17 9.49 15.15
CA GLU A 15 0.34 10.94 15.16
C GLU A 15 -0.38 11.65 13.99
N HIS A 16 -1.05 10.92 13.10
CA HIS A 16 -1.68 11.45 11.88
C HIS A 16 -0.69 12.23 11.00
N ARG A 17 0.55 11.73 10.88
CA ARG A 17 1.55 12.27 9.96
C ARG A 17 1.47 11.61 8.60
N LEU A 18 1.64 12.41 7.58
CA LEU A 18 1.78 11.94 6.20
C LEU A 18 3.11 11.20 6.02
N GLN A 19 3.08 9.92 5.68
CA GLN A 19 4.30 9.11 5.65
C GLN A 19 4.99 9.13 4.29
N GLY A 20 4.22 8.88 3.23
CA GLY A 20 4.79 8.78 1.89
C GLY A 20 5.89 7.71 1.81
N GLN A 21 7.02 8.09 1.24
CA GLN A 21 8.19 7.21 1.09
C GLN A 21 9.23 7.37 2.22
N THR A 22 8.98 8.24 3.21
CA THR A 22 9.80 8.29 4.43
C THR A 22 9.78 6.93 5.11
N ASP A 23 10.97 6.42 5.44
CA ASP A 23 11.14 5.04 5.88
C ASP A 23 10.96 4.92 7.40
N THR A 24 9.70 4.75 7.80
CA THR A 24 9.29 4.55 9.20
C THR A 24 9.14 3.06 9.52
N GLU A 25 9.46 2.66 10.74
CA GLU A 25 9.27 1.30 11.24
C GLU A 25 7.86 1.07 11.82
N LEU A 26 7.48 -0.18 12.03
CA LEU A 26 6.27 -0.51 12.80
C LEU A 26 6.45 -0.09 14.27
N ASN A 27 5.36 0.35 14.89
CA ASN A 27 5.31 0.44 16.34
C ASN A 27 4.85 -0.90 16.95
N GLU A 28 4.80 -1.01 18.27
CA GLU A 28 4.39 -2.25 18.95
C GLU A 28 2.96 -2.68 18.60
N GLU A 29 2.05 -1.73 18.42
CA GLU A 29 0.69 -2.00 17.96
C GLU A 29 0.70 -2.59 16.55
N GLY A 30 1.50 -2.03 15.63
CA GLY A 30 1.64 -2.54 14.28
C GLY A 30 2.21 -3.96 14.23
N ARG A 31 3.20 -4.25 15.09
CA ARG A 31 3.75 -5.60 15.22
C ARG A 31 2.71 -6.59 15.78
N ARG A 32 1.91 -6.16 16.76
CA ARG A 32 0.80 -6.95 17.30
C ARG A 32 -0.23 -7.26 16.20
N MET A 33 -0.66 -6.25 15.45
CA MET A 33 -1.60 -6.42 14.33
C MET A 33 -1.08 -7.39 13.28
N ALA A 34 0.21 -7.33 12.94
CA ALA A 34 0.83 -8.25 11.98
C ALA A 34 0.84 -9.70 12.49
N ARG A 35 1.09 -9.93 13.79
CA ARG A 35 1.00 -11.27 14.41
C ARG A 35 -0.43 -11.81 14.43
N GLU A 36 -1.41 -10.96 14.71
CA GLU A 36 -2.83 -11.32 14.66
C GLU A 36 -3.25 -11.71 13.22
N ALA A 37 -2.83 -10.92 12.23
CA ALA A 37 -3.05 -11.25 10.83
C ALA A 37 -2.37 -12.57 10.42
N ALA A 38 -1.16 -12.85 10.91
CA ALA A 38 -0.48 -14.12 10.67
C ALA A 38 -1.30 -15.30 11.17
N THR A 39 -1.95 -15.16 12.34
CA THR A 39 -2.85 -16.19 12.90
C THR A 39 -4.15 -16.28 12.11
N GLU A 40 -4.78 -15.14 11.81
CA GLU A 40 -6.07 -15.08 11.09
C GLU A 40 -5.96 -15.68 9.68
N TYR A 41 -4.86 -15.41 8.98
CA TYR A 41 -4.65 -15.83 7.58
C TYR A 41 -3.72 -17.04 7.43
N ALA A 42 -3.45 -17.78 8.52
CA ALA A 42 -2.54 -18.94 8.52
C ALA A 42 -2.92 -20.02 7.51
N ASN A 43 -4.22 -20.20 7.25
CA ASN A 43 -4.74 -21.22 6.35
C ASN A 43 -4.83 -20.76 4.87
N ILE A 44 -4.50 -19.49 4.57
CA ILE A 44 -4.48 -19.00 3.19
C ILE A 44 -3.11 -19.34 2.59
N HIS A 45 -3.13 -20.04 1.46
CA HIS A 45 -1.92 -20.36 0.70
C HIS A 45 -1.43 -19.13 -0.09
N PHE A 46 -0.11 -18.95 -0.15
CA PHE A 46 0.55 -18.02 -1.06
C PHE A 46 1.77 -18.72 -1.67
N ASP A 47 1.96 -18.58 -2.98
CA ASP A 47 3.14 -19.09 -3.71
C ASP A 47 4.30 -18.10 -3.62
N VAL A 48 3.99 -16.80 -3.56
CA VAL A 48 4.98 -15.71 -3.52
C VAL A 48 4.38 -14.48 -2.83
N CYS A 49 5.24 -13.71 -2.18
CA CYS A 49 4.93 -12.41 -1.62
C CYS A 49 5.76 -11.33 -2.31
N TYR A 50 5.11 -10.39 -3.00
CA TYR A 50 5.73 -9.15 -3.44
C TYR A 50 5.52 -8.07 -2.39
N CYS A 51 6.58 -7.38 -2.01
CA CYS A 51 6.55 -6.47 -0.88
C CYS A 51 7.25 -5.16 -1.19
N SER A 52 6.66 -4.06 -0.75
CA SER A 52 7.34 -2.77 -0.73
C SER A 52 8.65 -2.88 0.07
N PRO A 53 9.75 -2.27 -0.39
CA PRO A 53 11.02 -2.27 0.34
C PRO A 53 11.02 -1.39 1.59
N LEU A 54 10.00 -0.56 1.84
CA LEU A 54 9.92 0.29 3.02
C LEU A 54 9.80 -0.54 4.31
N LEU A 55 10.50 -0.14 5.37
CA LEU A 55 10.66 -0.90 6.62
C LEU A 55 9.34 -1.43 7.18
N ARG A 56 8.32 -0.58 7.29
CA ARG A 56 6.99 -0.96 7.81
C ARG A 56 6.32 -2.09 7.01
N ALA A 57 6.48 -2.11 5.70
CA ALA A 57 5.94 -3.17 4.85
C ALA A 57 6.77 -4.45 4.95
N ARG A 58 8.10 -4.31 4.92
CA ARG A 58 9.04 -5.45 5.08
C ARG A 58 8.84 -6.17 6.41
N GLU A 59 8.72 -5.42 7.50
CA GLU A 59 8.51 -5.99 8.83
C GLU A 59 7.15 -6.67 8.93
N THR A 60 6.10 -6.06 8.36
CA THR A 60 4.76 -6.68 8.26
C THR A 60 4.82 -8.01 7.51
N ALA A 61 5.46 -8.04 6.33
CA ALA A 61 5.58 -9.25 5.53
C ALA A 61 6.32 -10.37 6.27
N LYS A 62 7.43 -10.03 6.94
CA LYS A 62 8.21 -10.99 7.72
C LYS A 62 7.42 -11.59 8.88
N ILE A 63 6.68 -10.77 9.62
CA ILE A 63 5.85 -11.25 10.75
C ILE A 63 4.67 -12.08 10.23
N LEU A 64 4.00 -11.62 9.17
CA LEU A 64 2.84 -12.30 8.58
C LEU A 64 3.19 -13.70 8.05
N LEU A 65 4.37 -13.86 7.51
CA LEU A 65 4.83 -15.08 6.83
C LEU A 65 5.85 -15.87 7.66
N ASP A 66 6.03 -15.52 8.94
CA ASP A 66 6.97 -16.20 9.83
C ASP A 66 6.65 -17.72 9.91
N GLY A 67 7.69 -18.54 9.77
CA GLY A 67 7.58 -19.99 9.75
C GLY A 67 6.96 -20.59 8.46
N ARG A 68 6.69 -19.78 7.44
CA ARG A 68 6.18 -20.24 6.13
C ARG A 68 7.30 -20.16 5.08
N ASP A 69 7.43 -21.19 4.25
CA ASP A 69 8.40 -21.24 3.14
C ASP A 69 7.85 -20.51 1.91
N ILE A 70 7.70 -19.17 2.02
CA ILE A 70 7.17 -18.30 0.97
C ILE A 70 8.23 -17.27 0.61
N PRO A 71 8.69 -17.21 -0.66
CA PRO A 71 9.65 -16.22 -1.09
C PRO A 71 9.05 -14.80 -0.97
N ILE A 72 9.83 -13.87 -0.41
CA ILE A 72 9.49 -12.44 -0.33
C ILE A 72 10.39 -11.69 -1.32
N ILE A 73 9.77 -11.09 -2.33
CA ILE A 73 10.44 -10.31 -3.38
C ILE A 73 10.13 -8.83 -3.13
N TYR A 74 11.18 -8.01 -2.98
CA TYR A 74 11.03 -6.57 -2.78
C TYR A 74 11.01 -5.86 -4.13
N ASP A 75 10.03 -4.97 -4.32
CA ASP A 75 9.84 -4.21 -5.56
C ASP A 75 9.59 -2.74 -5.27
N ASP A 76 10.42 -1.87 -5.85
CA ASP A 76 10.34 -0.42 -5.67
C ASP A 76 9.03 0.18 -6.21
N ARG A 77 8.40 -0.46 -7.18
CA ARG A 77 7.10 -0.05 -7.72
C ARG A 77 5.97 -0.16 -6.70
N LEU A 78 6.19 -0.91 -5.59
CA LEU A 78 5.24 -1.10 -4.49
C LEU A 78 5.46 -0.11 -3.34
N LYS A 79 6.40 0.84 -3.42
CA LYS A 79 6.52 1.92 -2.45
C LYS A 79 5.23 2.74 -2.37
N GLU A 80 4.99 3.35 -1.21
CA GLU A 80 3.86 4.28 -1.06
C GLU A 80 3.97 5.46 -2.03
N MET A 81 2.88 6.14 -2.28
CA MET A 81 2.88 7.40 -3.00
C MET A 81 3.82 8.38 -2.31
N GLY A 82 4.72 9.00 -3.07
CA GLY A 82 5.60 10.04 -2.55
C GLY A 82 4.86 11.36 -2.35
N PHE A 83 5.03 11.98 -1.19
CA PHE A 83 4.41 13.28 -0.90
C PHE A 83 5.44 14.41 -0.81
N GLY A 84 6.71 14.15 -1.19
CA GLY A 84 7.74 15.17 -1.24
C GLY A 84 7.93 15.91 0.07
N GLU A 85 7.96 17.24 0.02
CA GLU A 85 8.16 18.10 1.20
C GLU A 85 7.04 18.03 2.24
N PHE A 86 5.89 17.45 1.90
CA PHE A 86 4.77 17.26 2.83
C PHE A 86 4.91 16.03 3.72
N GLU A 87 5.90 15.18 3.49
CA GLU A 87 6.13 14.01 4.35
C GLU A 87 6.53 14.44 5.76
N GLY A 88 5.96 13.79 6.76
CA GLY A 88 6.10 14.16 8.18
C GLY A 88 5.12 15.23 8.65
N LEU A 89 4.37 15.86 7.74
CA LEU A 89 3.37 16.86 8.09
C LEU A 89 2.27 16.23 8.93
N LYS A 90 2.04 16.80 10.12
CA LYS A 90 1.03 16.33 11.06
C LYS A 90 -0.33 16.92 10.70
N GLU A 91 -1.37 16.09 10.74
CA GLU A 91 -2.75 16.53 10.53
C GLU A 91 -2.94 17.38 9.27
N CYS A 92 -2.31 16.99 8.16
CA CYS A 92 -2.34 17.76 6.91
C CYS A 92 -3.77 18.08 6.45
N PHE A 93 -4.76 17.26 6.81
CA PHE A 93 -6.19 17.49 6.51
C PHE A 93 -6.77 18.70 7.20
N SER A 94 -6.18 19.15 8.31
CA SER A 94 -6.60 20.32 9.09
C SER A 94 -5.89 21.60 8.67
N ILE A 95 -4.88 21.51 7.80
CA ILE A 95 -4.13 22.68 7.32
C ILE A 95 -4.87 23.28 6.13
N PRO A 96 -5.33 24.54 6.22
CA PRO A 96 -5.95 25.22 5.09
C PRO A 96 -5.02 25.25 3.88
N ASP A 97 -5.58 25.03 2.70
CA ASP A 97 -4.89 25.11 1.40
C ASP A 97 -3.66 24.19 1.26
N CYS A 98 -3.54 23.14 2.09
CA CYS A 98 -2.49 22.15 1.93
C CYS A 98 -2.68 21.41 0.59
N PRO A 99 -1.71 21.50 -0.35
CA PRO A 99 -1.88 20.97 -1.71
C PRO A 99 -2.22 19.48 -1.78
N VAL A 100 -1.70 18.67 -0.85
CA VAL A 100 -1.96 17.22 -0.81
C VAL A 100 -3.38 16.88 -0.36
N ASN A 101 -4.15 17.82 0.20
CA ASN A 101 -5.53 17.57 0.60
C ASN A 101 -6.44 17.24 -0.58
N VAL A 102 -6.14 17.77 -1.78
CA VAL A 102 -6.89 17.45 -3.00
C VAL A 102 -6.80 15.96 -3.28
N PHE A 103 -5.63 15.35 -3.15
CA PHE A 103 -5.44 13.91 -3.35
C PHE A 103 -6.36 13.06 -2.43
N PHE A 104 -6.53 13.48 -1.18
CA PHE A 104 -7.36 12.72 -0.24
C PHE A 104 -8.86 13.00 -0.34
N LYS A 105 -9.25 14.24 -0.69
CA LYS A 105 -10.66 14.67 -0.72
C LYS A 105 -11.30 14.52 -2.10
N ASP A 106 -10.53 14.76 -3.16
CA ASP A 106 -10.99 14.76 -4.54
C ASP A 106 -9.86 14.30 -5.48
N PRO A 107 -9.49 13.01 -5.44
CA PRO A 107 -8.36 12.49 -6.20
C PRO A 107 -8.50 12.69 -7.73
N ALA A 108 -9.73 12.81 -8.24
CA ALA A 108 -9.96 13.09 -9.65
C ALA A 108 -9.41 14.45 -10.08
N ASN A 109 -9.37 15.43 -9.17
CA ASN A 109 -8.87 16.78 -9.41
C ASN A 109 -7.42 16.98 -8.91
N TYR A 110 -6.73 15.93 -8.45
CA TYR A 110 -5.30 15.98 -8.13
C TYR A 110 -4.46 15.88 -9.41
N THR A 111 -4.35 17.00 -10.13
CA THR A 111 -3.71 17.06 -11.46
C THR A 111 -2.36 17.81 -11.46
N ASP A 112 -2.08 18.57 -10.42
CA ASP A 112 -0.86 19.39 -10.31
C ASP A 112 -0.20 19.18 -8.94
N PRO A 113 0.57 18.07 -8.77
CA PRO A 113 1.28 17.81 -7.51
C PRO A 113 2.35 18.87 -7.25
N GLN A 114 2.37 19.41 -6.03
CA GLN A 114 3.31 20.42 -5.58
C GLN A 114 4.39 19.81 -4.68
N GLY A 115 5.46 20.55 -4.39
CA GLY A 115 6.47 20.20 -3.39
C GLY A 115 7.18 18.86 -3.63
N GLY A 116 7.32 18.44 -4.89
CA GLY A 116 7.93 17.16 -5.23
C GLY A 116 7.06 15.94 -4.94
N ALA A 117 5.77 16.12 -4.69
CA ALA A 117 4.84 15.01 -4.53
C ALA A 117 4.64 14.25 -5.85
N GLU A 118 4.42 12.95 -5.74
CA GLU A 118 4.15 12.07 -6.88
C GLU A 118 2.77 12.37 -7.48
N SER A 119 2.66 12.28 -8.81
CA SER A 119 1.37 12.37 -9.49
C SER A 119 0.61 11.04 -9.45
N MET A 120 -0.72 11.10 -9.59
CA MET A 120 -1.52 9.86 -9.75
C MET A 120 -1.13 9.09 -11.02
N ASP A 121 -0.75 9.78 -12.09
CA ASP A 121 -0.32 9.12 -13.32
C ASP A 121 0.96 8.33 -13.11
N SER A 122 1.93 8.87 -12.38
CA SER A 122 3.15 8.14 -11.99
C SER A 122 2.82 6.92 -11.14
N LEU A 123 1.97 7.07 -10.12
CA LEU A 123 1.53 5.98 -9.26
C LEU A 123 0.83 4.87 -10.06
N PHE A 124 -0.12 5.23 -10.92
CA PHE A 124 -0.82 4.27 -11.78
C PHE A 124 0.09 3.60 -12.81
N SER A 125 1.07 4.34 -13.36
CA SER A 125 2.04 3.76 -14.31
C SER A 125 2.87 2.67 -13.64
N ARG A 126 3.57 3.00 -12.53
CA ARG A 126 4.46 2.04 -11.87
C ARG A 126 3.74 0.82 -11.29
N THR A 127 2.52 1.00 -10.76
CA THR A 127 1.72 -0.12 -10.26
C THR A 127 1.11 -0.94 -11.41
N GLY A 128 0.83 -0.33 -12.55
CA GLY A 128 0.43 -1.00 -13.78
C GLY A 128 1.54 -1.88 -14.34
N ASP A 129 2.74 -1.31 -14.50
CA ASP A 129 3.93 -2.05 -14.96
C ASP A 129 4.24 -3.26 -14.06
N PHE A 130 4.04 -3.10 -12.75
CA PHE A 130 4.17 -4.21 -11.81
C PHE A 130 3.12 -5.31 -12.07
N LEU A 131 1.84 -4.94 -12.23
CA LEU A 131 0.77 -5.92 -12.48
C LEU A 131 0.95 -6.66 -13.80
N GLU A 132 1.39 -5.97 -14.86
CA GLU A 132 1.69 -6.59 -16.16
C GLU A 132 2.82 -7.62 -16.04
N GLU A 133 3.84 -7.35 -15.22
CA GLU A 133 4.95 -8.29 -15.01
C GLU A 133 4.52 -9.57 -14.29
N ILE A 134 3.60 -9.47 -13.30
CA ILE A 134 3.13 -10.65 -12.56
C ILE A 134 1.94 -11.36 -13.21
N GLU A 135 1.34 -10.80 -14.27
CA GLU A 135 0.17 -11.38 -14.96
C GLU A 135 0.39 -12.83 -15.40
N PRO A 136 1.56 -13.22 -16.00
CA PRO A 136 1.80 -14.61 -16.36
C PRO A 136 1.79 -15.58 -15.16
N GLU A 137 2.20 -15.12 -13.98
CA GLU A 137 2.15 -15.94 -12.77
C GLU A 137 0.72 -16.14 -12.27
N LEU A 138 -0.12 -15.10 -12.36
CA LEU A 138 -1.54 -15.17 -12.05
C LEU A 138 -2.29 -16.07 -13.02
N GLU A 139 -1.99 -15.98 -14.33
CA GLU A 139 -2.54 -16.87 -15.37
C GLU A 139 -2.11 -18.32 -15.17
N ALA A 140 -0.90 -18.56 -14.67
CA ALA A 140 -0.44 -19.89 -14.27
C ALA A 140 -1.10 -20.43 -13.00
N GLY A 141 -2.01 -19.67 -12.38
CA GLY A 141 -2.79 -20.07 -11.21
C GLY A 141 -2.11 -19.85 -9.87
N LYS A 142 -1.01 -19.10 -9.81
CA LYS A 142 -0.35 -18.78 -8.53
C LYS A 142 -1.20 -17.91 -7.62
N ASP A 143 -1.07 -18.15 -6.33
CA ASP A 143 -1.60 -17.30 -5.25
C ASP A 143 -0.54 -16.27 -4.83
N ILE A 144 -0.77 -15.01 -5.18
CA ILE A 144 0.19 -13.92 -4.98
C ILE A 144 -0.30 -13.01 -3.86
N LEU A 145 0.58 -12.73 -2.91
CA LEU A 145 0.37 -11.73 -1.86
C LEU A 145 1.15 -10.45 -2.19
N ILE A 146 0.49 -9.29 -2.11
CA ILE A 146 1.14 -7.97 -2.14
C ILE A 146 1.09 -7.35 -0.75
N VAL A 147 2.24 -6.99 -0.19
CA VAL A 147 2.34 -6.23 1.06
C VAL A 147 2.76 -4.80 0.76
N GLY A 148 1.86 -3.85 1.00
CA GLY A 148 2.08 -2.47 0.60
C GLY A 148 1.45 -1.43 1.52
N HIS A 149 0.91 -0.38 0.94
CA HIS A 149 0.55 0.87 1.61
C HIS A 149 -0.87 1.32 1.23
N GLY A 150 -1.30 2.46 1.77
CA GLY A 150 -2.64 2.99 1.55
C GLY A 150 -2.90 3.37 0.09
N ALA A 151 -2.20 4.37 -0.41
CA ALA A 151 -2.43 4.88 -1.76
C ALA A 151 -1.95 3.90 -2.84
N MET A 152 -0.81 3.24 -2.63
CA MET A 152 -0.29 2.25 -3.57
C MET A 152 -1.29 1.08 -3.74
N ASN A 153 -1.81 0.55 -2.65
CA ASN A 153 -2.83 -0.51 -2.71
C ASN A 153 -4.13 -0.01 -3.38
N SER A 154 -4.55 1.23 -3.06
CA SER A 154 -5.73 1.83 -3.70
C SER A 154 -5.56 1.99 -5.20
N SER A 155 -4.35 2.27 -5.71
CA SER A 155 -4.10 2.35 -7.15
C SER A 155 -4.29 1.01 -7.86
N ILE A 156 -3.83 -0.09 -7.26
CA ILE A 156 -4.04 -1.45 -7.77
C ILE A 156 -5.53 -1.81 -7.76
N ILE A 157 -6.22 -1.54 -6.65
CA ILE A 157 -7.66 -1.78 -6.53
C ILE A 157 -8.45 -0.96 -7.56
N CYS A 158 -8.11 0.32 -7.70
CA CYS A 158 -8.76 1.21 -8.65
C CYS A 158 -8.61 0.71 -10.09
N ARG A 159 -7.44 0.19 -10.45
CA ARG A 159 -7.22 -0.43 -11.77
C ARG A 159 -8.08 -1.67 -11.96
N ILE A 160 -8.06 -2.61 -11.01
CA ILE A 160 -8.71 -3.92 -11.15
C ILE A 160 -10.23 -3.80 -11.06
N LYS A 161 -10.76 -3.04 -10.10
CA LYS A 161 -12.20 -2.99 -9.82
C LYS A 161 -12.92 -1.85 -10.52
N TYR A 162 -12.25 -0.73 -10.79
CA TYR A 162 -12.90 0.52 -11.20
C TYR A 162 -12.36 1.09 -12.50
N ASN A 163 -11.56 0.32 -13.25
CA ASN A 163 -11.01 0.75 -14.54
C ASN A 163 -10.37 2.15 -14.48
N LEU A 164 -9.58 2.41 -13.43
CA LEU A 164 -8.88 3.68 -13.17
C LEU A 164 -9.79 4.90 -12.94
N ASP A 165 -11.04 4.69 -12.55
CA ASP A 165 -11.92 5.82 -12.16
C ASP A 165 -11.39 6.45 -10.86
N ARG A 166 -10.70 7.59 -10.99
CA ARG A 166 -10.07 8.32 -9.88
C ARG A 166 -11.07 8.78 -8.81
N LYS A 167 -12.36 8.96 -9.16
CA LYS A 167 -13.40 9.31 -8.19
C LYS A 167 -13.61 8.22 -7.16
N ARG A 168 -13.28 6.98 -7.53
CA ARG A 168 -13.45 5.78 -6.71
C ARG A 168 -12.15 5.32 -6.03
N PHE A 169 -11.10 6.14 -6.09
CA PHE A 169 -9.76 5.76 -5.60
C PHE A 169 -9.73 5.31 -4.13
N TRP A 170 -10.58 5.91 -3.30
CA TRP A 170 -10.65 5.63 -1.87
C TRP A 170 -11.85 4.79 -1.43
N ASP A 171 -12.68 4.29 -2.36
CA ASP A 171 -13.94 3.59 -2.05
C ASP A 171 -13.75 2.37 -1.14
N GLU A 172 -12.69 1.59 -1.36
CA GLU A 172 -12.51 0.34 -0.60
C GLU A 172 -11.95 0.53 0.80
N GLY A 173 -11.18 1.59 1.04
CA GLY A 173 -10.47 1.81 2.30
C GLY A 173 -9.64 0.59 2.74
N ILE A 174 -8.36 0.76 3.03
CA ILE A 174 -7.52 -0.40 3.38
C ILE A 174 -7.00 -0.22 4.82
N PRO A 175 -7.67 -0.84 5.81
CA PRO A 175 -7.15 -0.85 7.18
C PRO A 175 -5.79 -1.54 7.28
N ASN A 176 -4.99 -1.14 8.26
CA ASN A 176 -3.71 -1.79 8.52
C ASN A 176 -3.91 -3.30 8.81
N CYS A 177 -3.05 -4.14 8.27
CA CYS A 177 -3.04 -5.60 8.41
C CYS A 177 -4.34 -6.31 8.01
N ARG A 178 -5.21 -5.69 7.24
CA ARG A 178 -6.40 -6.31 6.67
C ARG A 178 -6.10 -6.89 5.30
N LEU A 179 -6.26 -8.22 5.16
CA LEU A 179 -6.12 -8.90 3.88
C LEU A 179 -7.36 -8.68 3.01
N MET A 180 -7.15 -8.36 1.75
CA MET A 180 -8.20 -8.27 0.74
C MET A 180 -7.85 -9.16 -0.45
N ARG A 181 -8.79 -9.97 -0.89
CA ARG A 181 -8.71 -10.72 -2.14
C ARG A 181 -9.24 -9.86 -3.27
N LEU A 182 -8.48 -9.71 -4.35
CA LEU A 182 -8.84 -8.89 -5.51
C LEU A 182 -9.37 -9.70 -6.69
N MET A 183 -8.76 -10.87 -6.93
CA MET A 183 -9.10 -11.81 -7.99
C MET A 183 -8.95 -13.24 -7.50
#